data_546568e3299b77174b03224b5a6e3e2f
#
_entry.id   546568e3299b77174b03224b5a6e3e2f
#
_cell.length_a   1.000
_cell.length_b   1.000
_cell.length_c   1.000
_cell.angle_alpha   90.00
_cell.angle_beta   90.00
_cell.angle_gamma   90.00
#
_symmetry.space_group_name_H-M   'P 1'
#
loop_
_entity.id
_entity.type
_entity.pdbx_description
1 polymer ?
#
loop_
_entity_poly.entity_id
_entity_poly.type
_entity_poly.pdbx_seq_one_letter_code
_entity_poly.pdbx_strand_id
1 'polypeptide(L)'
;MLKMKHIFWSFLIVFLFISCKKKEIDYYKNGSLKSVIEFRNGKEHGMTTYYNKHYGKPSLEIMMKKGKRNGKMTRYYFNGNIEVVAHYKYDIQDGLYQEYDLKGNPLLECYYVNGKKTGSYITYHEKGMIREKGEFKDDLFNGKWEYFDERGLPVGEGNFDNGAGYLIGYDQKGQLSRITHYKNNMKDGKDIFFASNGDTLKIAIYSEDRLQWLGEF
;
A
#
# COMPACT_ATOMS: atom_id res chain seq x y z
N MET A 1 2.71 -61.94 57.54
CA MET A 1 1.97 -60.74 57.08
C MET A 1 2.81 -60.00 56.07
N LEU A 2 2.61 -60.29 54.77
CA LEU A 2 3.29 -59.56 53.69
C LEU A 2 2.44 -58.38 53.31
N LYS A 3 3.01 -57.17 53.37
CA LYS A 3 2.39 -55.94 52.87
C LYS A 3 2.64 -55.82 51.34
N MET A 4 1.59 -55.99 50.54
CA MET A 4 1.62 -55.65 49.10
C MET A 4 1.71 -54.14 48.91
N LYS A 5 2.79 -53.66 48.29
CA LYS A 5 2.92 -52.27 47.80
C LYS A 5 2.24 -52.16 46.46
N HIS A 6 1.15 -51.43 46.38
CA HIS A 6 0.54 -51.04 45.11
C HIS A 6 1.42 -49.99 44.41
N ILE A 7 2.05 -50.39 43.30
CA ILE A 7 2.75 -49.47 42.41
C ILE A 7 1.70 -48.89 41.43
N PHE A 8 1.33 -47.63 41.64
CA PHE A 8 0.53 -46.85 40.68
C PHE A 8 1.40 -46.51 39.49
N TRP A 9 1.20 -47.13 38.35
CA TRP A 9 1.75 -46.73 37.06
C TRP A 9 0.89 -45.60 36.54
N SER A 10 1.39 -44.36 36.67
CA SER A 10 0.83 -43.19 36.02
C SER A 10 1.17 -43.23 34.53
N PHE A 11 0.20 -43.65 33.69
CA PHE A 11 0.33 -43.53 32.24
C PHE A 11 0.27 -42.05 31.86
N LEU A 12 1.42 -41.42 31.60
CA LEU A 12 1.53 -40.12 31.00
C LEU A 12 1.14 -40.27 29.52
N ILE A 13 -0.13 -39.99 29.17
CA ILE A 13 -0.57 -39.92 27.78
C ILE A 13 0.02 -38.62 27.18
N VAL A 14 1.14 -38.75 26.49
CA VAL A 14 1.69 -37.68 25.68
C VAL A 14 0.82 -37.54 24.43
N PHE A 15 -0.11 -36.58 24.43
CA PHE A 15 -0.82 -36.18 23.23
C PHE A 15 0.19 -35.54 22.25
N LEU A 16 0.73 -36.34 21.34
CA LEU A 16 1.44 -35.86 20.17
C LEU A 16 0.41 -35.13 19.28
N PHE A 17 0.32 -33.79 19.39
CA PHE A 17 -0.41 -32.99 18.42
C PHE A 17 0.30 -33.06 17.07
N ILE A 18 -0.04 -34.09 16.28
CA ILE A 18 0.39 -34.16 14.88
C ILE A 18 -0.33 -33.04 14.15
N SER A 19 0.39 -31.95 13.91
CA SER A 19 -0.11 -30.85 13.08
C SER A 19 -0.37 -31.39 11.67
N CYS A 20 -1.64 -31.65 11.35
CA CYS A 20 -2.04 -32.10 10.02
C CYS A 20 -1.84 -30.96 9.01
N LYS A 21 -0.80 -31.07 8.19
CA LYS A 21 -0.60 -30.20 7.02
C LYS A 21 -1.34 -30.85 5.84
N LYS A 22 -2.15 -30.07 5.14
CA LYS A 22 -2.87 -30.50 3.94
C LYS A 22 -2.64 -29.47 2.85
N LYS A 23 -2.57 -29.92 1.60
CA LYS A 23 -2.53 -29.08 0.41
C LYS A 23 -3.73 -29.42 -0.44
N GLU A 24 -4.53 -28.42 -0.80
CA GLU A 24 -5.66 -28.58 -1.71
C GLU A 24 -5.29 -27.97 -3.06
N ILE A 25 -5.62 -28.68 -4.12
CA ILE A 25 -5.36 -28.29 -5.50
C ILE A 25 -6.69 -28.30 -6.23
N ASP A 26 -7.07 -27.18 -6.83
CA ASP A 26 -8.29 -27.02 -7.61
C ASP A 26 -7.96 -26.70 -9.07
N TYR A 27 -8.84 -27.10 -9.98
CA TYR A 27 -8.68 -26.94 -11.42
C TYR A 27 -9.88 -26.24 -12.04
N TYR A 28 -9.65 -25.50 -13.09
CA TYR A 28 -10.71 -24.96 -13.94
C TYR A 28 -11.35 -26.09 -14.76
N LYS A 29 -12.55 -25.84 -15.33
CA LYS A 29 -13.26 -26.82 -16.17
C LYS A 29 -12.48 -27.28 -17.41
N ASN A 30 -11.51 -26.50 -17.87
CA ASN A 30 -10.61 -26.83 -18.98
C ASN A 30 -9.38 -27.65 -18.54
N GLY A 31 -9.30 -28.05 -17.27
CA GLY A 31 -8.18 -28.83 -16.72
C GLY A 31 -6.96 -28.01 -16.30
N SER A 32 -6.91 -26.68 -16.55
CA SER A 32 -5.82 -25.87 -16.08
C SER A 32 -5.89 -25.64 -14.56
N LEU A 33 -4.73 -25.47 -13.93
CA LEU A 33 -4.61 -25.23 -12.48
C LEU A 33 -5.30 -23.93 -12.10
N LYS A 34 -6.14 -23.97 -11.07
CA LYS A 34 -6.90 -22.81 -10.56
C LYS A 34 -6.33 -22.29 -9.26
N SER A 35 -6.07 -23.17 -8.31
CA SER A 35 -5.48 -22.76 -7.03
C SER A 35 -4.71 -23.90 -6.36
N VAL A 36 -3.76 -23.48 -5.53
CA VAL A 36 -3.03 -24.35 -4.60
C VAL A 36 -3.08 -23.68 -3.24
N ILE A 37 -3.71 -24.34 -2.26
CA ILE A 37 -3.95 -23.78 -0.94
C ILE A 37 -3.36 -24.70 0.12
N GLU A 38 -2.53 -24.15 0.99
CA GLU A 38 -1.96 -24.89 2.10
C GLU A 38 -2.78 -24.71 3.38
N PHE A 39 -3.04 -25.83 4.06
CA PHE A 39 -3.80 -25.86 5.31
C PHE A 39 -2.96 -26.41 6.46
N ARG A 40 -3.27 -25.92 7.64
CA ARG A 40 -2.79 -26.46 8.92
C ARG A 40 -3.91 -26.43 9.95
N ASN A 41 -4.25 -27.61 10.50
CA ASN A 41 -5.36 -27.77 11.45
C ASN A 41 -6.69 -27.19 10.90
N GLY A 42 -7.03 -27.49 9.64
CA GLY A 42 -8.28 -27.09 8.99
C GLY A 42 -8.39 -25.61 8.62
N LYS A 43 -7.33 -24.81 8.79
CA LYS A 43 -7.30 -23.41 8.39
C LYS A 43 -6.19 -23.15 7.38
N GLU A 44 -6.40 -22.24 6.43
CA GLU A 44 -5.38 -21.80 5.49
C GLU A 44 -4.12 -21.34 6.26
N HIS A 45 -2.97 -21.90 5.89
CA HIS A 45 -1.72 -21.64 6.58
C HIS A 45 -0.53 -22.00 5.69
N GLY A 46 0.27 -21.02 5.35
CA GLY A 46 1.32 -21.13 4.36
C GLY A 46 0.98 -20.34 3.11
N MET A 47 1.53 -20.74 1.96
CA MET A 47 1.29 -20.08 0.69
C MET A 47 -0.05 -20.52 0.09
N THR A 48 -0.87 -19.55 -0.29
CA THR A 48 -2.03 -19.73 -1.16
C THR A 48 -1.70 -19.09 -2.51
N THR A 49 -1.79 -19.88 -3.59
CA THR A 49 -1.53 -19.41 -4.96
C THR A 49 -2.76 -19.63 -5.82
N TYR A 50 -3.19 -18.57 -6.50
CA TYR A 50 -4.21 -18.61 -7.55
C TYR A 50 -3.56 -18.42 -8.93
N TYR A 51 -4.12 -19.08 -9.95
CA TYR A 51 -3.57 -19.09 -11.29
C TYR A 51 -4.51 -18.48 -12.32
N ASN A 52 -3.95 -17.86 -13.34
CA ASN A 52 -4.72 -17.35 -14.46
C ASN A 52 -5.20 -18.49 -15.34
N LYS A 53 -6.50 -18.52 -15.65
CA LYS A 53 -7.16 -19.57 -16.43
C LYS A 53 -6.57 -19.77 -17.82
N HIS A 54 -6.15 -18.68 -18.46
CA HIS A 54 -5.72 -18.70 -19.88
C HIS A 54 -4.22 -18.91 -20.05
N TYR A 55 -3.43 -18.40 -19.10
CA TYR A 55 -1.96 -18.38 -19.20
C TYR A 55 -1.27 -19.40 -18.29
N GLY A 56 -2.00 -20.01 -17.35
CA GLY A 56 -1.45 -20.98 -16.41
C GLY A 56 -0.39 -20.41 -15.44
N LYS A 57 -0.17 -19.09 -15.46
CA LYS A 57 0.75 -18.39 -14.56
C LYS A 57 0.06 -18.00 -13.28
N PRO A 58 0.80 -17.84 -12.15
CA PRO A 58 0.25 -17.23 -10.95
C PRO A 58 -0.39 -15.88 -11.26
N SER A 59 -1.55 -15.62 -10.68
CA SER A 59 -2.24 -14.32 -10.71
C SER A 59 -2.21 -13.66 -9.34
N LEU A 60 -2.12 -14.48 -8.27
CA LEU A 60 -2.09 -14.00 -6.90
C LEU A 60 -1.42 -15.04 -6.00
N GLU A 61 -0.49 -14.58 -5.19
CA GLU A 61 0.15 -15.35 -4.11
C GLU A 61 -0.05 -14.62 -2.79
N ILE A 62 -0.45 -15.35 -1.74
CA ILE A 62 -0.73 -14.80 -0.43
C ILE A 62 -0.16 -15.70 0.65
N MET A 63 0.59 -15.13 1.59
CA MET A 63 0.95 -15.83 2.82
C MET A 63 -0.20 -15.79 3.81
N MET A 64 -0.65 -16.98 4.22
CA MET A 64 -1.77 -17.18 5.14
C MET A 64 -1.31 -17.70 6.49
N LYS A 65 -1.95 -17.28 7.56
CA LYS A 65 -1.74 -17.77 8.92
C LYS A 65 -3.06 -17.88 9.66
N LYS A 66 -3.48 -19.11 9.98
CA LYS A 66 -4.74 -19.39 10.68
C LYS A 66 -5.97 -18.81 9.96
N GLY A 67 -6.01 -18.86 8.62
CA GLY A 67 -7.12 -18.37 7.79
C GLY A 67 -7.13 -16.86 7.56
N LYS A 68 -6.04 -16.15 7.91
CA LYS A 68 -5.91 -14.71 7.70
C LYS A 68 -4.65 -14.41 6.89
N ARG A 69 -4.68 -13.38 6.05
CA ARG A 69 -3.48 -12.86 5.37
C ARG A 69 -2.47 -12.43 6.43
N ASN A 70 -1.26 -12.96 6.35
CA ASN A 70 -0.22 -12.65 7.32
C ASN A 70 1.16 -12.87 6.70
N GLY A 71 1.76 -11.82 6.22
CA GLY A 71 2.98 -11.81 5.44
C GLY A 71 2.77 -11.17 4.07
N LYS A 72 3.61 -11.53 3.11
CA LYS A 72 3.61 -10.96 1.76
C LYS A 72 2.41 -11.46 0.95
N MET A 73 1.82 -10.54 0.18
CA MET A 73 0.91 -10.80 -0.93
C MET A 73 1.55 -10.26 -2.21
N THR A 74 1.47 -11.02 -3.30
CA THR A 74 1.93 -10.59 -4.62
C THR A 74 0.83 -10.83 -5.64
N ARG A 75 0.39 -9.78 -6.34
CA ARG A 75 -0.51 -9.87 -7.49
C ARG A 75 0.30 -9.71 -8.76
N TYR A 76 -0.08 -10.45 -9.80
CA TYR A 76 0.63 -10.49 -11.07
C TYR A 76 -0.27 -10.09 -12.23
N TYR A 77 0.30 -9.42 -13.19
CA TYR A 77 -0.29 -9.24 -14.51
C TYR A 77 -0.37 -10.57 -15.28
N PHE A 78 -1.16 -10.58 -16.35
CA PHE A 78 -1.31 -11.76 -17.21
C PHE A 78 0.01 -12.21 -17.86
N ASN A 79 0.96 -11.29 -18.10
CA ASN A 79 2.28 -11.60 -18.65
C ASN A 79 3.23 -12.22 -17.60
N GLY A 80 2.86 -12.20 -16.32
CA GLY A 80 3.63 -12.73 -15.18
C GLY A 80 4.49 -11.70 -14.47
N ASN A 81 4.51 -10.44 -14.91
CA ASN A 81 5.15 -9.36 -14.17
C ASN A 81 4.35 -9.03 -12.92
N ILE A 82 5.05 -8.57 -11.89
CA ILE A 82 4.43 -8.13 -10.64
C ILE A 82 3.60 -6.87 -10.93
N GLU A 83 2.36 -6.84 -10.42
CA GLU A 83 1.46 -5.70 -10.41
C GLU A 83 1.47 -5.01 -9.06
N VAL A 84 1.34 -5.80 -7.98
CA VAL A 84 1.30 -5.29 -6.60
C VAL A 84 2.08 -6.20 -5.68
N VAL A 85 2.85 -5.62 -4.78
CA VAL A 85 3.37 -6.25 -3.57
C VAL A 85 2.78 -5.55 -2.36
N ALA A 86 2.22 -6.30 -1.43
CA ALA A 86 1.67 -5.78 -0.19
C ALA A 86 2.04 -6.68 0.98
N HIS A 87 2.09 -6.13 2.19
CA HIS A 87 2.32 -6.88 3.41
C HIS A 87 1.12 -6.76 4.34
N TYR A 88 0.79 -7.87 5.00
CA TYR A 88 -0.37 -7.97 5.89
C TYR A 88 0.00 -8.59 7.22
N LYS A 89 -0.67 -8.15 8.26
CA LYS A 89 -0.64 -8.72 9.60
C LYS A 89 -2.08 -8.96 10.07
N TYR A 90 -2.49 -10.25 10.03
CA TYR A 90 -3.86 -10.68 10.39
C TYR A 90 -4.98 -9.91 9.64
N ASP A 91 -4.88 -9.84 8.30
CA ASP A 91 -5.76 -9.14 7.35
C ASP A 91 -5.65 -7.61 7.33
N ILE A 92 -4.90 -7.01 8.23
CA ILE A 92 -4.62 -5.56 8.24
C ILE A 92 -3.36 -5.33 7.41
N GLN A 93 -3.36 -4.35 6.52
CA GLN A 93 -2.18 -3.96 5.75
C GLN A 93 -1.14 -3.37 6.70
N ASP A 94 0.08 -3.94 6.71
CA ASP A 94 1.13 -3.59 7.65
C ASP A 94 2.49 -3.91 7.02
N GLY A 95 3.25 -2.89 6.68
CA GLY A 95 4.54 -2.97 5.99
C GLY A 95 4.54 -2.31 4.61
N LEU A 96 5.54 -2.67 3.81
CA LEU A 96 5.76 -2.13 2.47
C LEU A 96 4.63 -2.46 1.50
N TYR A 97 4.22 -1.46 0.71
CA TYR A 97 3.30 -1.57 -0.41
C TYR A 97 3.94 -0.98 -1.67
N GLN A 98 3.88 -1.73 -2.76
CA GLN A 98 4.46 -1.33 -4.05
C GLN A 98 3.51 -1.67 -5.19
N GLU A 99 3.40 -0.76 -6.17
CA GLU A 99 2.70 -0.98 -7.44
C GLU A 99 3.66 -0.81 -8.61
N TYR A 100 3.43 -1.60 -9.65
CA TYR A 100 4.22 -1.61 -10.87
C TYR A 100 3.31 -1.57 -12.09
N ASP A 101 3.81 -1.05 -13.21
CA ASP A 101 3.13 -1.12 -14.51
C ASP A 101 3.28 -2.50 -15.16
N LEU A 102 2.60 -2.69 -16.31
CA LEU A 102 2.66 -3.95 -17.07
C LEU A 102 4.08 -4.30 -17.56
N LYS A 103 5.00 -3.33 -17.65
CA LYS A 103 6.40 -3.53 -18.06
C LYS A 103 7.31 -3.84 -16.86
N GLY A 104 6.81 -3.63 -15.61
CA GLY A 104 7.57 -3.82 -14.38
C GLY A 104 8.23 -2.54 -13.87
N ASN A 105 7.92 -1.37 -14.42
CA ASN A 105 8.38 -0.10 -13.88
C ASN A 105 7.60 0.24 -12.61
N PRO A 106 8.25 0.82 -11.57
CA PRO A 106 7.55 1.22 -10.36
C PRO A 106 6.57 2.37 -10.65
N LEU A 107 5.39 2.32 -10.03
CA LEU A 107 4.36 3.37 -10.04
C LEU A 107 4.22 4.04 -8.69
N LEU A 108 4.28 3.23 -7.61
CA LEU A 108 4.08 3.68 -6.23
C LEU A 108 4.88 2.81 -5.26
N GLU A 109 5.45 3.45 -4.27
CA GLU A 109 5.98 2.83 -3.07
C GLU A 109 5.53 3.60 -1.84
N CYS A 110 4.99 2.90 -0.84
CA CYS A 110 4.64 3.49 0.44
C CYS A 110 4.63 2.45 1.56
N TYR A 111 4.48 2.92 2.79
CA TYR A 111 4.42 2.07 3.97
C TYR A 111 3.06 2.20 4.67
N TYR A 112 2.61 1.08 5.23
CA TYR A 112 1.42 1.00 6.07
C TYR A 112 1.76 0.50 7.47
N VAL A 113 1.12 1.07 8.46
CA VAL A 113 1.14 0.61 9.86
C VAL A 113 -0.30 0.51 10.34
N ASN A 114 -0.72 -0.68 10.75
CA ASN A 114 -2.10 -0.94 11.19
C ASN A 114 -3.17 -0.43 10.22
N GLY A 115 -2.96 -0.60 8.90
CA GLY A 115 -3.91 -0.24 7.85
C GLY A 115 -3.87 1.22 7.41
N LYS A 116 -3.01 2.06 7.99
CA LYS A 116 -2.87 3.48 7.64
C LYS A 116 -1.52 3.75 6.99
N LYS A 117 -1.48 4.60 5.97
CA LYS A 117 -0.23 5.07 5.38
C LYS A 117 0.57 5.82 6.44
N THR A 118 1.84 5.43 6.61
CA THR A 118 2.73 6.00 7.62
C THR A 118 4.18 5.88 7.14
N GLY A 119 4.95 6.98 7.18
CA GLY A 119 6.31 7.02 6.66
C GLY A 119 6.38 7.39 5.18
N SER A 120 7.43 6.98 4.51
CA SER A 120 7.75 7.36 3.14
C SER A 120 6.66 7.00 2.13
N TYR A 121 6.42 7.92 1.19
CA TYR A 121 5.53 7.77 0.05
C TYR A 121 6.23 8.32 -1.19
N ILE A 122 6.32 7.52 -2.25
CA ILE A 122 6.96 7.89 -3.51
C ILE A 122 6.10 7.40 -4.67
N THR A 123 5.81 8.28 -5.63
CA THR A 123 5.22 7.88 -6.91
C THR A 123 6.14 8.21 -8.08
N TYR A 124 5.91 7.57 -9.20
CA TYR A 124 6.79 7.64 -10.36
C TYR A 124 6.02 7.99 -11.62
N HIS A 125 6.68 8.70 -12.54
CA HIS A 125 6.25 8.85 -13.93
C HIS A 125 6.50 7.56 -14.72
N GLU A 126 5.86 7.39 -15.87
CA GLU A 126 5.99 6.18 -16.73
C GLU A 126 7.45 5.82 -17.07
N LYS A 127 8.35 6.80 -17.13
CA LYS A 127 9.78 6.59 -17.41
C LYS A 127 10.62 6.27 -16.18
N GLY A 128 9.99 6.08 -15.01
CA GLY A 128 10.66 5.73 -13.76
C GLY A 128 11.27 6.90 -13.00
N MET A 129 11.13 8.14 -13.50
CA MET A 129 11.49 9.33 -12.72
C MET A 129 10.50 9.56 -11.59
N ILE A 130 10.96 10.02 -10.44
CA ILE A 130 10.09 10.37 -9.32
C ILE A 130 9.12 11.47 -9.76
N ARG A 131 7.82 11.28 -9.52
CA ARG A 131 6.77 12.27 -9.73
C ARG A 131 6.51 13.08 -8.48
N GLU A 132 6.40 12.41 -7.35
CA GLU A 132 6.26 13.03 -6.05
C GLU A 132 6.86 12.16 -4.95
N LYS A 133 7.35 12.78 -3.91
CA LYS A 133 7.79 12.11 -2.69
C LYS A 133 7.47 12.93 -1.46
N GLY A 134 7.18 12.25 -0.37
CA GLY A 134 6.87 12.86 0.92
C GLY A 134 6.64 11.80 1.98
N GLU A 135 5.98 12.19 3.03
CA GLU A 135 5.65 11.30 4.14
C GLU A 135 4.18 11.39 4.52
N PHE A 136 3.64 10.27 4.97
CA PHE A 136 2.35 10.22 5.64
C PHE A 136 2.54 9.90 7.13
N LYS A 137 1.61 10.39 7.94
CA LYS A 137 1.41 10.00 9.34
C LYS A 137 -0.07 9.72 9.53
N ASP A 138 -0.43 8.44 9.73
CA ASP A 138 -1.82 7.99 9.92
C ASP A 138 -2.78 8.47 8.79
N ASP A 139 -2.38 8.32 7.51
CA ASP A 139 -3.06 8.77 6.29
C ASP A 139 -3.05 10.29 6.05
N LEU A 140 -2.44 11.07 6.92
CA LEU A 140 -2.32 12.52 6.75
C LEU A 140 -0.96 12.90 6.18
N PHE A 141 -0.92 13.89 5.26
CA PHE A 141 0.33 14.48 4.78
C PHE A 141 1.14 14.99 5.96
N ASN A 142 2.44 14.69 5.96
CA ASN A 142 3.33 15.09 7.03
C ASN A 142 4.73 15.43 6.49
N GLY A 143 5.42 16.39 7.12
CA GLY A 143 6.77 16.77 6.70
C GLY A 143 6.83 17.45 5.32
N LYS A 144 8.00 17.36 4.70
CA LYS A 144 8.27 17.94 3.39
C LYS A 144 7.75 17.04 2.27
N TRP A 145 7.07 17.65 1.28
CA TRP A 145 6.65 17.05 0.03
C TRP A 145 7.35 17.74 -1.13
N GLU A 146 7.76 16.98 -2.14
CA GLU A 146 8.43 17.44 -3.34
C GLU A 146 7.78 16.83 -4.58
N TYR A 147 7.56 17.65 -5.61
CA TYR A 147 6.89 17.29 -6.85
C TYR A 147 7.81 17.59 -8.02
N PHE A 148 7.87 16.69 -9.00
CA PHE A 148 8.78 16.75 -10.13
C PHE A 148 8.04 16.52 -11.45
N ASP A 149 8.51 17.12 -12.53
CA ASP A 149 8.07 16.83 -13.88
C ASP A 149 8.70 15.52 -14.42
N GLU A 150 8.32 15.12 -15.65
CA GLU A 150 8.85 13.91 -16.30
C GLU A 150 10.36 13.98 -16.58
N ARG A 151 10.98 15.15 -16.50
CA ARG A 151 12.43 15.36 -16.65
C ARG A 151 13.16 15.34 -15.31
N GLY A 152 12.42 15.24 -14.20
CA GLY A 152 12.96 15.28 -12.84
C GLY A 152 13.22 16.71 -12.33
N LEU A 153 12.71 17.74 -13.01
CA LEU A 153 12.80 19.12 -12.54
C LEU A 153 11.73 19.38 -11.48
N PRO A 154 12.06 20.10 -10.39
CA PRO A 154 11.08 20.43 -9.36
C PRO A 154 9.99 21.36 -9.91
N VAL A 155 8.74 21.00 -9.70
CA VAL A 155 7.54 21.75 -10.09
C VAL A 155 6.69 22.17 -8.91
N GLY A 156 7.05 21.73 -7.71
CA GLY A 156 6.38 22.15 -6.49
C GLY A 156 7.01 21.52 -5.25
N GLU A 157 6.69 22.13 -4.12
CA GLU A 157 7.02 21.60 -2.80
C GLU A 157 5.93 21.96 -1.79
N GLY A 158 5.82 21.19 -0.73
CA GLY A 158 4.89 21.43 0.35
C GLY A 158 5.51 21.13 1.70
N ASN A 159 4.92 21.71 2.73
CA ASN A 159 5.27 21.39 4.11
C ASN A 159 3.98 21.22 4.92
N PHE A 160 3.84 20.06 5.56
CA PHE A 160 2.61 19.66 6.23
C PHE A 160 2.88 19.19 7.65
N ASP A 161 1.94 19.46 8.54
CA ASP A 161 1.85 18.88 9.88
C ASP A 161 0.45 18.28 10.05
N ASN A 162 0.39 16.94 10.11
CA ASN A 162 -0.85 16.19 10.29
C ASN A 162 -1.97 16.63 9.33
N GLY A 163 -1.64 16.74 8.03
CA GLY A 163 -2.58 17.10 6.97
C GLY A 163 -2.90 18.59 6.83
N ALA A 164 -2.32 19.45 7.67
CA ALA A 164 -2.42 20.88 7.55
C ALA A 164 -1.11 21.46 7.04
N GLY A 165 -1.19 22.42 6.13
CA GLY A 165 0.01 23.03 5.54
C GLY A 165 -0.27 23.73 4.23
N TYR A 166 0.74 23.81 3.38
CA TYR A 166 0.64 24.46 2.07
C TYR A 166 1.47 23.71 1.03
N LEU A 167 1.04 23.87 -0.21
CA LEU A 167 1.74 23.44 -1.41
C LEU A 167 2.09 24.67 -2.24
N ILE A 168 3.36 24.79 -2.61
CA ILE A 168 3.87 25.76 -3.56
C ILE A 168 4.04 25.08 -4.92
N GLY A 169 3.50 25.67 -5.98
CA GLY A 169 3.71 25.26 -7.36
C GLY A 169 4.61 26.24 -8.10
N TYR A 170 5.45 25.71 -8.98
CA TYR A 170 6.34 26.48 -9.84
C TYR A 170 5.94 26.36 -11.31
N ASP A 171 6.20 27.41 -12.10
CA ASP A 171 6.05 27.35 -13.55
C ASP A 171 7.26 26.64 -14.21
N GLN A 172 7.23 26.55 -15.55
CA GLN A 172 8.32 25.92 -16.32
C GLN A 172 9.68 26.63 -16.21
N LYS A 173 9.71 27.86 -15.71
CA LYS A 173 10.93 28.65 -15.47
C LYS A 173 11.38 28.56 -14.01
N GLY A 174 10.67 27.83 -13.17
CA GLY A 174 10.93 27.70 -11.73
C GLY A 174 10.42 28.90 -10.93
N GLN A 175 9.56 29.76 -11.51
CA GLN A 175 8.98 30.89 -10.81
C GLN A 175 7.72 30.45 -10.04
N LEU A 176 7.44 31.12 -8.92
CA LEU A 176 6.23 30.86 -8.13
C LEU A 176 4.98 31.08 -9.00
N SER A 177 4.16 30.06 -9.10
CA SER A 177 2.91 30.07 -9.89
C SER A 177 1.66 29.88 -9.04
N ARG A 178 1.78 29.22 -7.88
CA ARG A 178 0.62 28.89 -7.05
C ARG A 178 1.00 28.63 -5.59
N ILE A 179 0.12 28.99 -4.65
CA ILE A 179 0.16 28.56 -3.25
C ILE A 179 -1.22 28.06 -2.87
N THR A 180 -1.32 26.81 -2.44
CA THR A 180 -2.57 26.18 -2.02
C THR A 180 -2.49 25.79 -0.54
N HIS A 181 -3.48 26.16 0.26
CA HIS A 181 -3.54 25.79 1.67
C HIS A 181 -4.41 24.53 1.87
N TYR A 182 -4.01 23.72 2.83
CA TYR A 182 -4.61 22.43 3.17
C TYR A 182 -4.89 22.29 4.65
N LYS A 183 -5.96 21.56 4.97
CA LYS A 183 -6.30 21.06 6.31
C LYS A 183 -6.91 19.67 6.17
N ASN A 184 -6.45 18.69 6.98
CA ASN A 184 -6.87 17.30 6.86
C ASN A 184 -6.72 16.72 5.45
N ASN A 185 -5.64 17.06 4.74
CA ASN A 185 -5.36 16.72 3.33
C ASN A 185 -6.32 17.34 2.29
N MET A 186 -7.29 18.12 2.70
CA MET A 186 -8.24 18.80 1.81
C MET A 186 -7.83 20.25 1.63
N LYS A 187 -8.12 20.85 0.47
CA LYS A 187 -7.96 22.29 0.27
C LYS A 187 -8.86 23.02 1.26
N ASP A 188 -8.26 23.85 2.09
CA ASP A 188 -8.93 24.64 3.10
C ASP A 188 -8.18 25.96 3.28
N GLY A 189 -8.83 27.08 3.01
CA GLY A 189 -8.22 28.40 2.94
C GLY A 189 -7.95 28.89 1.52
N LYS A 190 -6.92 29.68 1.34
CA LYS A 190 -6.60 30.35 0.07
C LYS A 190 -5.87 29.43 -0.91
N ASP A 191 -6.24 29.53 -2.18
CA ASP A 191 -5.54 28.98 -3.33
C ASP A 191 -5.23 30.15 -4.26
N ILE A 192 -3.96 30.59 -4.27
CA ILE A 192 -3.52 31.81 -4.88
C ILE A 192 -2.72 31.48 -6.14
N PHE A 193 -3.03 32.16 -7.26
CA PHE A 193 -2.35 31.97 -8.53
C PHE A 193 -1.60 33.26 -8.88
N PHE A 194 -0.39 33.12 -9.40
CA PHE A 194 0.51 34.21 -9.71
C PHE A 194 0.87 34.25 -11.19
N ALA A 195 1.03 35.46 -11.71
CA ALA A 195 1.66 35.71 -13.00
C ALA A 195 3.18 35.56 -12.91
N SER A 196 3.86 35.47 -14.05
CA SER A 196 5.34 35.36 -14.12
C SER A 196 6.07 36.58 -13.56
N ASN A 197 5.42 37.76 -13.46
CA ASN A 197 5.97 38.94 -12.84
C ASN A 197 5.75 39.01 -11.32
N GLY A 198 5.07 38.00 -10.75
CA GLY A 198 4.76 37.88 -9.32
C GLY A 198 3.42 38.50 -8.91
N ASP A 199 2.70 39.15 -9.83
CA ASP A 199 1.38 39.70 -9.52
C ASP A 199 0.35 38.56 -9.28
N THR A 200 -0.60 38.80 -8.38
CA THR A 200 -1.71 37.91 -8.16
C THR A 200 -2.68 37.95 -9.32
N LEU A 201 -2.92 36.83 -9.97
CA LEU A 201 -3.90 36.66 -11.03
C LEU A 201 -5.28 36.30 -10.50
N LYS A 202 -5.30 35.43 -9.48
CA LYS A 202 -6.53 34.82 -9.03
C LYS A 202 -6.39 34.33 -7.60
N ILE A 203 -7.45 34.46 -6.82
CA ILE A 203 -7.59 33.83 -5.51
C ILE A 203 -8.88 33.04 -5.49
N ALA A 204 -8.79 31.78 -5.11
CA ALA A 204 -9.92 30.95 -4.75
C ALA A 204 -9.87 30.67 -3.25
N ILE A 205 -11.02 30.63 -2.58
CA ILE A 205 -11.14 30.25 -1.18
C ILE A 205 -11.88 28.93 -1.11
N TYR A 206 -11.28 27.95 -0.44
CA TYR A 206 -11.85 26.62 -0.23
C TYR A 206 -12.18 26.36 1.23
N SER A 207 -13.17 25.55 1.47
CA SER A 207 -13.45 24.88 2.74
C SER A 207 -13.73 23.40 2.45
N GLU A 208 -12.91 22.49 2.96
CA GLU A 208 -13.05 21.05 2.76
C GLU A 208 -13.21 20.65 1.27
N ASP A 209 -12.27 21.10 0.42
CA ASP A 209 -12.25 20.96 -1.05
C ASP A 209 -13.40 21.66 -1.81
N ARG A 210 -14.30 22.33 -1.12
CA ARG A 210 -15.42 23.03 -1.75
C ARG A 210 -15.07 24.49 -1.99
N LEU A 211 -15.19 24.95 -3.24
CA LEU A 211 -14.99 26.34 -3.59
C LEU A 211 -16.06 27.21 -2.92
N GLN A 212 -15.63 28.21 -2.15
CA GLN A 212 -16.48 29.16 -1.46
C GLN A 212 -16.52 30.52 -2.17
N TRP A 213 -15.39 30.92 -2.74
CA TRP A 213 -15.24 32.21 -3.38
C TRP A 213 -14.13 32.17 -4.44
N LEU A 214 -14.28 33.02 -5.47
CA LEU A 214 -13.33 33.19 -6.55
C LEU A 214 -13.25 34.66 -6.94
N GLY A 215 -12.04 35.21 -6.97
CA GLY A 215 -11.72 36.55 -7.48
C GLY A 215 -10.56 36.50 -8.47
N GLU A 216 -10.64 37.32 -9.51
CA GLU A 216 -9.61 37.53 -10.51
C GLU A 216 -9.13 38.99 -10.42
N PHE A 217 -7.81 39.28 -10.67
CA PHE A 217 -7.16 40.56 -10.46
C PHE A 217 -6.39 40.98 -11.70
#